data_33587c800769ae4bbf0e7898cbc8e525
#
_entry.id   33587c800769ae4bbf0e7898cbc8e525
#
_cell.length_a   1.000
_cell.length_b   1.000
_cell.length_c   1.000
_cell.angle_alpha   90.00
_cell.angle_beta   90.00
_cell.angle_gamma   90.00
#
_symmetry.space_group_name_H-M   'P 1'
#
loop_
_entity.id
_entity.type
_entity.pdbx_description
1 polymer ?
#
loop_
_entity_poly.entity_id
_entity_poly.type
_entity_poly.pdbx_seq_one_letter_code
_entity_poly.pdbx_strand_id
1 'polypeptide(L)'
;LERGQLTCGSTFHAAGLVGQLRSSANITRVLKNSVELYRTIEGETGQATGWKMNGGLRLACTKERWTELKRQATTAHSFGLEMELLSPNEAQELWPLMEVEDVIGAAFLPTDGQANPSDITQALAKGARMCGVTIVEETSVTGIRLENQQVAAVQTENGEILCETVVNCAGQWANELGKMTGVNVPLVSVEHQYLITEAIQGVTADLPTLRDPDKLTYWKEEVGGLVMGGYEPNPIAWDSKPIPKDFIFQLLPENLEHFEQLMLPAVERVPALENAGIRKLMNGPESFTPDGNFILGEAPEVKNYFVGAGFNAFGIAAAGGAGKALAEWILAGEPPMDLWVVDIRRFSNLHKNEDWVRNRTLELYGKHYTLSWPHEEHESGRPVLTSPIYEILKEQGACFGSKLGWERPNWFAPEDETAQDIYSYSRQNWFTHVGEEHRAVRERVALFDQSSFAKFRIIGTDAEKALNRICANNVAKPSGALTYTQMLNSKGGIECDLTVARLAKDEFYLVSGTGFRTHDSAWIRSQFLADEKVELHDITEEWATFSLMGPLAREVLAQVTENDLENENFPFGTCRNIEIKEELAPDVPAVLALRVTYVGELGWELHLPRDSAESVYDVLMEAGKNSGI
;
A
#
# COMPACT_ATOMS: atom_id res chain seq x y z
N LEU A 1 -12.23 -12.41 21.53
CA LEU A 1 -13.26 -13.37 21.10
C LEU A 1 -12.79 -14.12 19.88
N GLU A 2 -13.01 -15.42 19.84
CA GLU A 2 -12.73 -16.29 18.70
C GLU A 2 -14.01 -17.08 18.37
N ARG A 3 -14.39 -17.10 17.10
CA ARG A 3 -15.61 -17.76 16.62
C ARG A 3 -15.55 -19.29 16.76
N GLY A 4 -14.39 -19.86 16.48
CA GLY A 4 -14.09 -21.27 16.66
C GLY A 4 -13.10 -21.49 17.79
N GLN A 5 -12.04 -22.23 17.51
CA GLN A 5 -10.91 -22.44 18.42
C GLN A 5 -9.70 -21.65 17.92
N LEU A 6 -8.79 -21.30 18.82
CA LEU A 6 -7.54 -20.66 18.42
C LEU A 6 -6.85 -21.49 17.34
N THR A 7 -6.30 -20.82 16.34
CA THR A 7 -5.64 -21.38 15.15
C THR A 7 -6.54 -21.93 14.05
N CYS A 8 -7.85 -21.98 14.22
CA CYS A 8 -8.77 -22.66 13.31
C CYS A 8 -8.92 -22.03 11.90
N GLY A 9 -8.47 -20.78 11.71
CA GLY A 9 -8.43 -20.11 10.41
C GLY A 9 -7.16 -20.45 9.61
N SER A 10 -6.58 -19.47 8.90
CA SER A 10 -5.38 -19.69 8.07
C SER A 10 -4.14 -20.13 8.88
N THR A 11 -4.13 -19.95 10.20
CA THR A 11 -2.97 -20.25 11.05
C THR A 11 -2.55 -21.71 11.00
N PHE A 12 -3.50 -22.67 11.08
CA PHE A 12 -3.13 -24.11 11.19
C PHE A 12 -2.51 -24.67 9.90
N HIS A 13 -2.74 -24.02 8.76
CA HIS A 13 -2.19 -24.43 7.46
C HIS A 13 -1.11 -23.47 6.94
N ALA A 14 -0.65 -22.49 7.72
CA ALA A 14 0.47 -21.64 7.31
C ALA A 14 1.79 -22.41 7.29
N ALA A 15 2.64 -22.16 6.30
CA ALA A 15 3.92 -22.86 6.16
C ALA A 15 4.93 -22.52 7.27
N GLY A 16 4.84 -21.35 7.88
CA GLY A 16 5.64 -20.95 9.05
C GLY A 16 7.04 -20.41 8.76
N LEU A 17 7.32 -19.96 7.53
CA LEU A 17 8.56 -19.25 7.21
C LEU A 17 8.53 -17.84 7.81
N VAL A 18 9.60 -17.42 8.47
CA VAL A 18 9.73 -16.11 9.10
C VAL A 18 10.90 -15.35 8.52
N GLY A 19 10.62 -14.40 7.64
CA GLY A 19 11.61 -13.54 7.00
C GLY A 19 11.37 -12.07 7.36
N GLN A 20 12.44 -11.34 7.68
CA GLN A 20 12.38 -9.99 8.26
C GLN A 20 12.42 -8.86 7.24
N LEU A 21 13.26 -8.96 6.20
CA LEU A 21 13.49 -7.86 5.27
C LEU A 21 12.24 -7.53 4.43
N ARG A 22 11.89 -6.25 4.38
CA ARG A 22 10.90 -5.64 3.48
C ARG A 22 11.47 -4.37 2.85
N SER A 23 10.78 -3.82 1.87
CA SER A 23 11.18 -2.56 1.19
C SER A 23 11.11 -1.34 2.12
N SER A 24 10.29 -1.37 3.15
CA SER A 24 10.16 -0.31 4.17
C SER A 24 10.98 -0.64 5.42
N ALA A 25 11.75 0.34 5.90
CA ALA A 25 12.50 0.23 7.16
C ALA A 25 11.56 -0.02 8.37
N ASN A 26 10.42 0.66 8.42
CA ASN A 26 9.48 0.53 9.53
C ASN A 26 8.77 -0.83 9.51
N ILE A 27 8.40 -1.34 8.32
CA ILE A 27 7.84 -2.70 8.23
C ILE A 27 8.90 -3.74 8.56
N THR A 28 10.15 -3.57 8.13
CA THR A 28 11.26 -4.43 8.56
C THR A 28 11.41 -4.41 10.09
N ARG A 29 11.26 -3.24 10.74
CA ARG A 29 11.27 -3.12 12.21
C ARG A 29 10.12 -3.88 12.86
N VAL A 30 8.91 -3.84 12.29
CA VAL A 30 7.76 -4.64 12.76
C VAL A 30 8.11 -6.13 12.73
N LEU A 31 8.69 -6.63 11.64
CA LEU A 31 9.04 -8.05 11.53
C LEU A 31 10.22 -8.42 12.47
N LYS A 32 11.20 -7.54 12.64
CA LYS A 32 12.28 -7.72 13.65
C LYS A 32 11.70 -7.85 15.05
N ASN A 33 10.73 -7.02 15.43
CA ASN A 33 10.05 -7.14 16.73
C ASN A 33 9.35 -8.51 16.91
N SER A 34 8.81 -9.09 15.83
CA SER A 34 8.27 -10.46 15.89
C SER A 34 9.35 -11.49 16.19
N VAL A 35 10.49 -11.42 15.49
CA VAL A 35 11.62 -12.34 15.72
C VAL A 35 12.16 -12.22 17.15
N GLU A 36 12.30 -11.01 17.67
CA GLU A 36 12.74 -10.78 19.05
C GLU A 36 11.77 -11.41 20.05
N LEU A 37 10.45 -11.24 19.86
CA LEU A 37 9.43 -11.88 20.69
C LEU A 37 9.50 -13.40 20.60
N TYR A 38 9.64 -13.97 19.42
CA TYR A 38 9.69 -15.43 19.22
C TYR A 38 10.90 -16.09 19.86
N ARG A 39 12.00 -15.35 20.01
CA ARG A 39 13.20 -15.84 20.72
C ARG A 39 13.02 -15.97 22.23
N THR A 40 12.10 -15.23 22.82
CA THR A 40 11.94 -15.15 24.29
C THR A 40 10.66 -15.80 24.80
N ILE A 41 9.59 -15.80 24.01
CA ILE A 41 8.24 -16.16 24.46
C ILE A 41 8.12 -17.60 24.96
N GLU A 42 8.89 -18.54 24.42
CA GLU A 42 8.93 -19.92 24.92
C GLU A 42 9.47 -19.99 26.34
N GLY A 43 10.56 -19.26 26.63
CA GLY A 43 11.14 -19.15 27.96
C GLY A 43 10.22 -18.43 28.95
N GLU A 44 9.49 -17.43 28.50
CA GLU A 44 8.56 -16.65 29.32
C GLU A 44 7.28 -17.41 29.67
N THR A 45 6.76 -18.17 28.72
CA THR A 45 5.46 -18.85 28.86
C THR A 45 5.59 -20.33 29.20
N GLY A 46 6.72 -20.96 28.93
CA GLY A 46 6.89 -22.41 28.98
C GLY A 46 6.04 -23.17 27.95
N GLN A 47 5.64 -22.50 26.85
CA GLN A 47 4.92 -23.10 25.72
C GLN A 47 5.87 -23.20 24.53
N ALA A 48 6.06 -24.40 24.00
CA ALA A 48 6.87 -24.60 22.80
C ALA A 48 6.33 -23.78 21.62
N THR A 49 7.24 -23.28 20.79
CA THR A 49 6.92 -22.41 19.65
C THR A 49 7.37 -23.01 18.32
N GLY A 50 8.22 -24.00 18.36
CA GLY A 50 8.91 -24.50 17.16
C GLY A 50 9.79 -23.46 16.48
N TRP A 51 10.11 -22.36 17.15
CA TRP A 51 10.98 -21.31 16.62
C TRP A 51 12.40 -21.81 16.44
N LYS A 52 12.92 -21.67 15.22
CA LYS A 52 14.32 -21.94 14.86
C LYS A 52 14.86 -20.75 14.08
N MET A 53 15.95 -20.16 14.56
CA MET A 53 16.68 -19.12 13.85
C MET A 53 17.77 -19.76 12.99
N ASN A 54 17.36 -20.48 11.96
CA ASN A 54 18.22 -21.26 11.06
C ASN A 54 18.53 -20.54 9.74
N GLY A 55 18.14 -19.27 9.62
CA GLY A 55 18.40 -18.44 8.45
C GLY A 55 17.40 -18.59 7.33
N GLY A 56 17.53 -17.67 6.37
CA GLY A 56 16.75 -17.66 5.14
C GLY A 56 17.63 -17.42 3.92
N LEU A 57 17.61 -18.35 2.98
CA LEU A 57 18.36 -18.31 1.74
C LEU A 57 17.43 -17.91 0.59
N ARG A 58 17.90 -17.04 -0.31
CA ARG A 58 17.20 -16.64 -1.53
C ARG A 58 18.13 -16.72 -2.73
N LEU A 59 17.70 -17.42 -3.79
CA LEU A 59 18.49 -17.68 -4.99
C LEU A 59 18.27 -16.63 -6.07
N ALA A 60 19.26 -16.47 -6.94
CA ALA A 60 19.18 -15.73 -8.19
C ALA A 60 19.71 -16.60 -9.35
N CYS A 61 18.85 -16.85 -10.34
CA CYS A 61 19.19 -17.60 -11.55
C CYS A 61 19.32 -16.71 -12.79
N THR A 62 18.95 -15.43 -12.67
CA THR A 62 19.10 -14.42 -13.73
C THR A 62 19.99 -13.27 -13.28
N LYS A 63 20.57 -12.52 -14.25
CA LYS A 63 21.40 -11.32 -13.95
C LYS A 63 20.57 -10.23 -13.29
N GLU A 64 19.33 -10.10 -13.69
CA GLU A 64 18.36 -9.14 -13.16
C GLU A 64 18.02 -9.48 -11.71
N ARG A 65 17.73 -10.74 -11.40
CA ARG A 65 17.48 -11.21 -10.02
C ARG A 65 18.72 -11.02 -9.15
N TRP A 66 19.89 -11.31 -9.68
CA TRP A 66 21.14 -11.06 -8.95
C TRP A 66 21.36 -9.57 -8.65
N THR A 67 20.97 -8.71 -9.58
CA THR A 67 21.00 -7.26 -9.36
C THR A 67 20.00 -6.87 -8.26
N GLU A 68 18.81 -7.44 -8.27
CA GLU A 68 17.81 -7.24 -7.22
C GLU A 68 18.33 -7.69 -5.84
N LEU A 69 18.92 -8.89 -5.72
CA LEU A 69 19.46 -9.39 -4.45
C LEU A 69 20.58 -8.52 -3.90
N LYS A 70 21.49 -8.01 -4.76
CA LYS A 70 22.52 -7.04 -4.35
C LYS A 70 21.92 -5.75 -3.80
N ARG A 71 20.85 -5.24 -4.40
CA ARG A 71 20.11 -4.07 -3.91
C ARG A 71 19.45 -4.39 -2.57
N GLN A 72 18.81 -5.56 -2.44
CA GLN A 72 18.20 -6.01 -1.19
C GLN A 72 19.23 -6.13 -0.06
N ALA A 73 20.43 -6.65 -0.32
CA ALA A 73 21.51 -6.71 0.66
C ALA A 73 21.94 -5.32 1.14
N THR A 74 22.10 -4.37 0.22
CA THR A 74 22.39 -2.97 0.57
C THR A 74 21.28 -2.36 1.42
N THR A 75 20.01 -2.60 1.07
CA THR A 75 18.85 -2.14 1.84
C THR A 75 18.82 -2.78 3.23
N ALA A 76 19.08 -4.09 3.34
CA ALA A 76 19.13 -4.82 4.59
C ALA A 76 20.16 -4.18 5.55
N HIS A 77 21.37 -3.92 5.08
CA HIS A 77 22.40 -3.25 5.88
C HIS A 77 21.95 -1.87 6.37
N SER A 78 21.28 -1.07 5.51
CA SER A 78 20.76 0.24 5.91
C SER A 78 19.67 0.15 6.98
N PHE A 79 18.97 -1.01 7.08
CA PHE A 79 17.94 -1.29 8.09
C PHE A 79 18.47 -2.07 9.30
N GLY A 80 19.81 -2.25 9.38
CA GLY A 80 20.47 -2.97 10.47
C GLY A 80 20.19 -4.48 10.45
N LEU A 81 20.20 -5.08 9.26
CA LEU A 81 20.19 -6.52 9.02
C LEU A 81 21.45 -6.92 8.26
N GLU A 82 22.16 -7.92 8.75
CA GLU A 82 23.39 -8.44 8.14
C GLU A 82 23.01 -9.51 7.11
N MET A 83 22.79 -9.11 5.85
CA MET A 83 22.49 -9.99 4.74
C MET A 83 23.78 -10.27 3.95
N GLU A 84 24.13 -11.54 3.83
CA GLU A 84 25.31 -12.02 3.15
C GLU A 84 25.01 -12.36 1.70
N LEU A 85 25.92 -12.00 0.79
CA LEU A 85 25.86 -12.42 -0.61
C LEU A 85 26.80 -13.60 -0.80
N LEU A 86 26.27 -14.70 -1.33
CA LEU A 86 26.95 -15.97 -1.47
C LEU A 86 27.13 -16.36 -2.93
N SER A 87 28.23 -17.07 -3.22
CA SER A 87 28.41 -17.82 -4.44
C SER A 87 27.47 -19.04 -4.49
N PRO A 88 27.23 -19.63 -5.67
CA PRO A 88 26.43 -20.86 -5.77
C PRO A 88 26.93 -22.01 -4.88
N ASN A 89 28.25 -22.20 -4.79
CA ASN A 89 28.84 -23.26 -3.96
C ASN A 89 28.62 -23.01 -2.47
N GLU A 90 28.82 -21.78 -1.99
CA GLU A 90 28.54 -21.43 -0.59
C GLU A 90 27.05 -21.59 -0.24
N ALA A 91 26.17 -21.26 -1.17
CA ALA A 91 24.73 -21.50 -1.00
C ALA A 91 24.40 -22.99 -0.94
N GLN A 92 25.05 -23.82 -1.77
CA GLN A 92 24.89 -25.29 -1.74
C GLN A 92 25.45 -25.91 -0.46
N GLU A 93 26.53 -25.37 0.12
CA GLU A 93 27.03 -25.84 1.44
C GLU A 93 25.98 -25.63 2.55
N LEU A 94 25.20 -24.52 2.48
CA LEU A 94 24.09 -24.28 3.40
C LEU A 94 22.86 -25.13 3.10
N TRP A 95 22.64 -25.50 1.83
CA TRP A 95 21.47 -26.25 1.37
C TRP A 95 21.86 -27.40 0.43
N PRO A 96 22.46 -28.52 0.95
CA PRO A 96 23.14 -29.55 0.14
C PRO A 96 22.26 -30.33 -0.82
N LEU A 97 20.93 -30.28 -0.68
CA LEU A 97 19.98 -31.03 -1.50
C LEU A 97 19.63 -30.32 -2.82
N MET A 98 20.01 -29.05 -2.99
CA MET A 98 19.64 -28.29 -4.18
C MET A 98 20.68 -28.40 -5.31
N GLU A 99 20.19 -28.36 -6.55
CA GLU A 99 20.99 -28.13 -7.72
C GLU A 99 21.29 -26.64 -7.90
N VAL A 100 22.52 -26.33 -8.33
CA VAL A 100 23.01 -24.95 -8.43
C VAL A 100 23.60 -24.57 -9.78
N GLU A 101 23.49 -25.43 -10.79
CA GLU A 101 24.10 -25.17 -12.14
C GLU A 101 23.57 -23.89 -12.79
N ASP A 102 22.30 -23.55 -12.56
CA ASP A 102 21.64 -22.35 -13.08
C ASP A 102 21.72 -21.14 -12.11
N VAL A 103 22.27 -21.32 -10.92
CA VAL A 103 22.35 -20.27 -9.90
C VAL A 103 23.54 -19.35 -10.16
N ILE A 104 23.29 -18.06 -10.21
CA ILE A 104 24.32 -17.01 -10.36
C ILE A 104 24.86 -16.57 -9.00
N GLY A 105 24.04 -16.60 -7.97
CA GLY A 105 24.38 -16.24 -6.60
C GLY A 105 23.17 -16.34 -5.68
N ALA A 106 23.41 -16.13 -4.40
CA ALA A 106 22.36 -16.17 -3.38
C ALA A 106 22.52 -15.05 -2.36
N ALA A 107 21.46 -14.76 -1.62
CA ALA A 107 21.49 -13.90 -0.44
C ALA A 107 21.02 -14.70 0.78
N PHE A 108 21.77 -14.60 1.88
CA PHE A 108 21.49 -15.27 3.14
C PHE A 108 21.28 -14.28 4.26
N LEU A 109 20.17 -14.43 5.00
CA LEU A 109 19.92 -13.65 6.21
C LEU A 109 19.91 -14.59 7.42
N PRO A 110 21.00 -14.60 8.24
CA PRO A 110 21.16 -15.55 9.35
C PRO A 110 20.08 -15.46 10.43
N THR A 111 19.47 -14.29 10.59
CA THR A 111 18.46 -14.03 11.63
C THR A 111 17.03 -14.35 11.22
N ASP A 112 16.80 -14.72 9.97
CA ASP A 112 15.55 -15.30 9.52
C ASP A 112 15.39 -16.73 10.09
N GLY A 113 14.20 -17.31 9.95
CA GLY A 113 13.99 -18.67 10.46
C GLY A 113 12.60 -19.20 10.14
N GLN A 114 12.17 -20.13 10.98
CA GLN A 114 10.87 -20.77 10.90
C GLN A 114 10.25 -21.00 12.27
N ALA A 115 8.92 -21.12 12.31
CA ALA A 115 8.17 -21.44 13.52
C ALA A 115 7.06 -22.43 13.21
N ASN A 116 6.53 -23.11 14.24
CA ASN A 116 5.25 -23.79 14.12
C ASN A 116 4.12 -22.76 14.32
N PRO A 117 3.26 -22.50 13.33
CA PRO A 117 2.24 -21.45 13.42
C PRO A 117 1.24 -21.65 14.57
N SER A 118 0.80 -22.87 14.80
CA SER A 118 -0.13 -23.19 15.88
C SER A 118 0.53 -23.03 17.26
N ASP A 119 1.76 -23.51 17.43
CA ASP A 119 2.48 -23.42 18.70
C ASP A 119 2.81 -21.96 19.07
N ILE A 120 3.25 -21.15 18.11
CA ILE A 120 3.46 -19.70 18.31
C ILE A 120 2.16 -19.03 18.77
N THR A 121 1.03 -19.35 18.15
CA THR A 121 -0.27 -18.80 18.55
C THR A 121 -0.66 -19.21 19.96
N GLN A 122 -0.44 -20.47 20.34
CA GLN A 122 -0.69 -20.95 21.70
C GLN A 122 0.24 -20.30 22.73
N ALA A 123 1.52 -20.05 22.37
CA ALA A 123 2.45 -19.34 23.24
C ALA A 123 2.03 -17.88 23.46
N LEU A 124 1.64 -17.18 22.38
CA LEU A 124 1.10 -15.82 22.47
C LEU A 124 -0.18 -15.77 23.33
N ALA A 125 -1.10 -16.71 23.12
CA ALA A 125 -2.35 -16.79 23.90
C ALA A 125 -2.07 -17.10 25.37
N LYS A 126 -1.12 -17.99 25.67
CA LYS A 126 -0.71 -18.27 27.05
C LYS A 126 -0.09 -17.06 27.72
N GLY A 127 0.82 -16.37 27.03
CA GLY A 127 1.39 -15.11 27.52
C GLY A 127 0.34 -14.03 27.78
N ALA A 128 -0.62 -13.87 26.87
CA ALA A 128 -1.75 -12.95 27.05
C ALA A 128 -2.58 -13.30 28.31
N ARG A 129 -2.92 -14.58 28.50
CA ARG A 129 -3.64 -15.02 29.72
C ARG A 129 -2.83 -14.76 30.98
N MET A 130 -1.51 -14.97 30.96
CA MET A 130 -0.63 -14.66 32.09
C MET A 130 -0.64 -13.17 32.44
N CYS A 131 -0.88 -12.29 31.44
CA CYS A 131 -1.06 -10.86 31.60
C CYS A 131 -2.52 -10.46 31.92
N GLY A 132 -3.41 -11.40 32.20
CA GLY A 132 -4.80 -11.13 32.60
C GLY A 132 -5.80 -10.99 31.46
N VAL A 133 -5.42 -11.31 30.21
CA VAL A 133 -6.34 -11.28 29.06
C VAL A 133 -7.33 -12.47 29.15
N THR A 134 -8.62 -12.19 28.97
CA THR A 134 -9.65 -13.21 28.82
C THR A 134 -9.80 -13.58 27.34
N ILE A 135 -9.57 -14.84 27.00
CA ILE A 135 -9.78 -15.40 25.66
C ILE A 135 -11.02 -16.27 25.71
N VAL A 136 -12.01 -15.94 24.89
CA VAL A 136 -13.28 -16.67 24.80
C VAL A 136 -13.39 -17.25 23.39
N GLU A 137 -13.30 -18.56 23.31
CA GLU A 137 -13.46 -19.35 22.09
C GLU A 137 -14.93 -19.72 21.87
N GLU A 138 -15.27 -20.25 20.69
CA GLU A 138 -16.63 -20.66 20.30
C GLU A 138 -17.66 -19.53 20.50
N THR A 139 -17.24 -18.27 20.30
CA THR A 139 -18.08 -17.10 20.51
C THR A 139 -18.03 -16.18 19.31
N SER A 140 -19.08 -16.24 18.48
CA SER A 140 -19.22 -15.41 17.30
C SER A 140 -19.64 -13.98 17.64
N VAL A 141 -18.99 -13.01 17.02
CA VAL A 141 -19.46 -11.62 16.99
C VAL A 141 -20.59 -11.53 15.96
N THR A 142 -21.76 -11.07 16.42
CA THR A 142 -22.98 -10.94 15.59
C THR A 142 -23.30 -9.50 15.23
N GLY A 143 -22.66 -8.54 15.90
CA GLY A 143 -22.80 -7.12 15.64
C GLY A 143 -21.84 -6.28 16.48
N ILE A 144 -21.71 -5.01 16.12
CA ILE A 144 -20.96 -4.01 16.90
C ILE A 144 -21.86 -2.80 17.04
N ARG A 145 -22.14 -2.41 18.28
CA ARG A 145 -22.95 -1.24 18.56
C ARG A 145 -22.09 0.02 18.58
N LEU A 146 -22.55 1.02 17.84
CA LEU A 146 -21.92 2.33 17.76
C LEU A 146 -22.77 3.38 18.46
N GLU A 147 -22.10 4.34 19.10
CA GLU A 147 -22.70 5.58 19.62
C GLU A 147 -21.92 6.77 19.08
N ASN A 148 -22.57 7.68 18.38
CA ASN A 148 -21.94 8.86 17.78
C ASN A 148 -20.70 8.51 16.89
N GLN A 149 -20.83 7.52 16.02
CA GLN A 149 -19.75 7.02 15.14
C GLN A 149 -18.54 6.46 15.92
N GLN A 150 -18.72 6.06 17.15
CA GLN A 150 -17.69 5.45 17.99
C GLN A 150 -18.14 4.08 18.49
N VAL A 151 -17.20 3.15 18.66
CA VAL A 151 -17.45 1.84 19.28
C VAL A 151 -17.99 2.01 20.70
N ALA A 152 -19.04 1.25 21.06
CA ALA A 152 -19.63 1.21 22.39
C ALA A 152 -19.78 -0.21 22.94
N ALA A 153 -20.01 -1.21 22.08
CA ALA A 153 -20.13 -2.61 22.51
C ALA A 153 -19.96 -3.58 21.34
N VAL A 154 -19.61 -4.82 21.67
CA VAL A 154 -19.64 -5.98 20.77
C VAL A 154 -20.82 -6.87 21.14
N GLN A 155 -21.62 -7.26 20.17
CA GLN A 155 -22.74 -8.17 20.32
C GLN A 155 -22.33 -9.60 19.97
N THR A 156 -22.73 -10.55 20.78
CA THR A 156 -22.47 -11.99 20.58
C THR A 156 -23.77 -12.79 20.74
N GLU A 157 -23.75 -14.05 20.40
CA GLU A 157 -24.88 -14.95 20.64
C GLU A 157 -25.21 -15.10 22.15
N ASN A 158 -24.22 -14.82 23.01
CA ASN A 158 -24.34 -14.94 24.47
C ASN A 158 -24.64 -13.61 25.19
N GLY A 159 -24.81 -12.53 24.45
CA GLY A 159 -25.10 -11.21 24.98
C GLY A 159 -24.15 -10.12 24.49
N GLU A 160 -24.24 -8.95 25.08
CA GLU A 160 -23.47 -7.77 24.75
C GLU A 160 -22.28 -7.58 25.71
N ILE A 161 -21.11 -7.22 25.12
CA ILE A 161 -19.90 -6.89 25.87
C ILE A 161 -19.60 -5.40 25.64
N LEU A 162 -19.69 -4.59 26.67
CA LEU A 162 -19.33 -3.17 26.63
C LEU A 162 -17.82 -3.03 26.43
N CYS A 163 -17.41 -2.19 25.49
CA CYS A 163 -16.00 -1.91 25.24
C CYS A 163 -15.84 -0.52 24.61
N GLU A 164 -14.69 0.09 24.84
CA GLU A 164 -14.34 1.40 24.28
C GLU A 164 -13.62 1.27 22.93
N THR A 165 -13.01 0.13 22.68
CA THR A 165 -12.20 -0.14 21.47
C THR A 165 -12.44 -1.55 20.97
N VAL A 166 -12.52 -1.70 19.65
CA VAL A 166 -12.54 -2.98 18.95
C VAL A 166 -11.31 -3.08 18.07
N VAL A 167 -10.65 -4.25 18.09
CA VAL A 167 -9.57 -4.59 17.14
C VAL A 167 -10.03 -5.76 16.28
N ASN A 168 -10.27 -5.51 15.02
CA ASN A 168 -10.66 -6.52 14.04
C ASN A 168 -9.42 -7.27 13.51
N CYS A 169 -9.15 -8.43 14.12
CA CYS A 169 -8.10 -9.37 13.70
C CYS A 169 -8.72 -10.65 13.09
N ALA A 170 -9.88 -10.54 12.46
CA ALA A 170 -10.67 -11.68 12.01
C ALA A 170 -10.16 -12.38 10.73
N GLY A 171 -8.93 -12.07 10.28
CA GLY A 171 -8.31 -12.73 9.12
C GLY A 171 -9.17 -12.60 7.87
N GLN A 172 -9.56 -13.73 7.26
CA GLN A 172 -10.41 -13.76 6.07
C GLN A 172 -11.80 -13.14 6.28
N TRP A 173 -12.32 -13.18 7.51
CA TRP A 173 -13.62 -12.62 7.89
C TRP A 173 -13.57 -11.13 8.25
N ALA A 174 -12.40 -10.48 8.16
CA ALA A 174 -12.24 -9.09 8.58
C ALA A 174 -13.11 -8.12 7.76
N ASN A 175 -13.35 -8.39 6.46
CA ASN A 175 -14.27 -7.61 5.65
C ASN A 175 -15.73 -7.78 6.13
N GLU A 176 -16.16 -9.00 6.44
CA GLU A 176 -17.52 -9.27 6.93
C GLU A 176 -17.77 -8.57 8.28
N LEU A 177 -16.78 -8.61 9.18
CA LEU A 177 -16.86 -7.93 10.46
C LEU A 177 -16.86 -6.39 10.28
N GLY A 178 -16.05 -5.87 9.38
CA GLY A 178 -16.02 -4.45 9.02
C GLY A 178 -17.36 -3.94 8.48
N LYS A 179 -18.01 -4.72 7.61
CA LYS A 179 -19.34 -4.39 7.05
C LYS A 179 -20.42 -4.20 8.12
N MET A 180 -20.31 -4.82 9.30
CA MET A 180 -21.26 -4.62 10.41
C MET A 180 -21.30 -3.17 10.91
N THR A 181 -20.24 -2.40 10.68
CA THR A 181 -20.08 -1.00 11.11
C THR A 181 -19.88 -0.02 9.95
N GLY A 182 -19.90 -0.51 8.71
CA GLY A 182 -19.61 0.29 7.51
C GLY A 182 -18.12 0.50 7.23
N VAL A 183 -17.24 -0.16 7.99
CA VAL A 183 -15.78 -0.13 7.75
C VAL A 183 -15.43 -1.02 6.57
N ASN A 184 -14.69 -0.46 5.62
CA ASN A 184 -14.21 -1.20 4.45
C ASN A 184 -12.84 -1.82 4.71
N VAL A 185 -12.76 -3.16 4.68
CA VAL A 185 -11.49 -3.91 4.78
C VAL A 185 -11.31 -4.69 3.48
N PRO A 186 -10.58 -4.15 2.48
CA PRO A 186 -10.50 -4.74 1.15
C PRO A 186 -9.59 -5.98 1.17
N LEU A 187 -10.19 -7.15 1.16
CA LEU A 187 -9.52 -8.45 1.18
C LEU A 187 -10.10 -9.39 0.14
N VAL A 188 -9.25 -10.26 -0.40
CA VAL A 188 -9.63 -11.42 -1.21
C VAL A 188 -8.95 -12.66 -0.63
N SER A 189 -9.72 -13.73 -0.46
CA SER A 189 -9.17 -15.04 -0.15
C SER A 189 -8.69 -15.70 -1.44
N VAL A 190 -7.44 -16.17 -1.45
CA VAL A 190 -6.81 -16.83 -2.59
C VAL A 190 -6.39 -18.22 -2.16
N GLU A 191 -6.60 -19.21 -3.03
CA GLU A 191 -6.08 -20.56 -2.80
C GLU A 191 -4.55 -20.53 -2.76
N HIS A 192 -3.98 -21.16 -1.76
CA HIS A 192 -2.53 -21.30 -1.64
C HIS A 192 -2.18 -22.75 -1.32
N GLN A 193 -1.33 -23.34 -2.16
CA GLN A 193 -1.00 -24.76 -2.05
C GLN A 193 0.47 -24.98 -1.72
N TYR A 194 0.73 -25.98 -0.89
CA TYR A 194 2.05 -26.53 -0.65
C TYR A 194 1.96 -28.02 -0.31
N LEU A 195 3.01 -28.77 -0.65
CA LEU A 195 3.12 -30.17 -0.27
C LEU A 195 4.02 -30.35 0.97
N ILE A 196 3.77 -31.45 1.68
CA ILE A 196 4.63 -31.97 2.75
C ILE A 196 5.11 -33.35 2.30
N THR A 197 6.42 -33.55 2.27
CA THR A 197 7.01 -34.86 1.91
C THR A 197 7.11 -35.81 3.11
N GLU A 198 7.26 -37.07 2.83
CA GLU A 198 7.87 -38.00 3.79
C GLU A 198 9.33 -37.59 4.04
N ALA A 199 9.98 -38.25 5.02
CA ALA A 199 11.37 -37.95 5.34
C ALA A 199 12.30 -38.21 4.13
N ILE A 200 13.19 -37.26 3.86
CA ILE A 200 14.16 -37.29 2.76
C ILE A 200 15.56 -37.41 3.37
N GLN A 201 16.36 -38.34 2.86
CA GLN A 201 17.75 -38.50 3.31
C GLN A 201 18.55 -37.22 3.03
N GLY A 202 19.22 -36.68 4.05
CA GLY A 202 20.01 -35.46 3.98
C GLY A 202 19.29 -34.20 4.48
N VAL A 203 17.98 -34.26 4.72
CA VAL A 203 17.26 -33.17 5.39
C VAL A 203 17.62 -33.17 6.88
N THR A 204 18.10 -32.04 7.37
CA THR A 204 18.48 -31.84 8.78
C THR A 204 17.61 -30.74 9.41
N ALA A 205 17.44 -30.80 10.71
CA ALA A 205 16.61 -29.86 11.46
C ALA A 205 17.11 -28.40 11.38
N ASP A 206 18.38 -28.18 11.04
CA ASP A 206 19.01 -26.85 10.96
C ASP A 206 19.03 -26.30 9.52
N LEU A 207 18.41 -27.01 8.57
CA LEU A 207 18.33 -26.55 7.17
C LEU A 207 17.65 -25.19 7.10
N PRO A 208 18.29 -24.16 6.49
CA PRO A 208 17.67 -22.84 6.33
C PRO A 208 16.38 -22.90 5.52
N THR A 209 15.49 -21.93 5.72
CA THR A 209 14.40 -21.72 4.76
C THR A 209 15.00 -21.29 3.42
N LEU A 210 14.45 -21.80 2.31
CA LEU A 210 14.91 -21.48 0.96
C LEU A 210 13.79 -20.82 0.16
N ARG A 211 14.13 -19.83 -0.64
CA ARG A 211 13.27 -19.24 -1.67
C ARG A 211 14.00 -19.22 -2.99
N ASP A 212 13.35 -19.75 -4.01
CA ASP A 212 13.79 -19.68 -5.40
C ASP A 212 12.73 -18.92 -6.22
N PRO A 213 12.78 -17.58 -6.25
CA PRO A 213 11.77 -16.79 -6.95
C PRO A 213 11.76 -17.02 -8.47
N ASP A 214 12.89 -17.35 -9.08
CA ASP A 214 12.98 -17.62 -10.52
C ASP A 214 12.34 -18.96 -10.91
N LYS A 215 12.17 -19.88 -9.93
CA LYS A 215 11.40 -21.13 -10.06
C LYS A 215 10.07 -21.08 -9.28
N LEU A 216 9.66 -19.93 -8.81
CA LEU A 216 8.39 -19.67 -8.10
C LEU A 216 8.19 -20.44 -6.80
N THR A 217 9.25 -21.03 -6.19
CA THR A 217 9.14 -21.96 -5.06
C THR A 217 9.75 -21.45 -3.76
N TYR A 218 9.22 -21.97 -2.64
CA TYR A 218 9.82 -21.84 -1.32
C TYR A 218 9.86 -23.19 -0.60
N TRP A 219 10.77 -23.31 0.37
CA TRP A 219 11.07 -24.57 1.04
C TRP A 219 11.35 -24.36 2.52
N LYS A 220 10.99 -25.37 3.31
CA LYS A 220 11.24 -25.42 4.75
C LYS A 220 11.39 -26.89 5.20
N GLU A 221 12.27 -27.14 6.17
CA GLU A 221 12.34 -28.44 6.85
C GLU A 221 11.07 -28.71 7.67
N GLU A 222 10.55 -29.93 7.61
CA GLU A 222 9.39 -30.37 8.39
C GLU A 222 9.56 -31.84 8.80
N VAL A 223 9.99 -32.04 10.04
CA VAL A 223 10.14 -33.40 10.66
C VAL A 223 10.92 -34.37 9.76
N GLY A 224 12.08 -33.96 9.27
CA GLY A 224 12.96 -34.70 8.38
C GLY A 224 12.52 -34.80 6.93
N GLY A 225 11.37 -34.26 6.58
CA GLY A 225 10.90 -34.00 5.21
C GLY A 225 10.97 -32.53 4.85
N LEU A 226 10.35 -32.16 3.74
CA LEU A 226 10.30 -30.80 3.25
C LEU A 226 8.84 -30.35 3.09
N VAL A 227 8.57 -29.11 3.46
CA VAL A 227 7.46 -28.32 2.92
C VAL A 227 7.97 -27.65 1.64
N MET A 228 7.24 -27.80 0.53
CA MET A 228 7.49 -27.13 -0.73
C MET A 228 6.18 -26.48 -1.21
N GLY A 229 6.21 -25.18 -1.41
CA GLY A 229 5.11 -24.40 -1.98
C GLY A 229 5.63 -23.32 -2.91
N GLY A 230 4.74 -22.46 -3.39
CA GLY A 230 5.14 -21.40 -4.32
C GLY A 230 4.02 -20.41 -4.57
N TYR A 231 4.30 -19.48 -5.51
CA TYR A 231 3.33 -18.46 -5.94
C TYR A 231 3.21 -18.55 -7.47
N GLU A 232 2.12 -19.14 -7.89
CA GLU A 232 1.80 -19.33 -9.30
C GLU A 232 1.32 -18.00 -9.96
N PRO A 233 1.65 -17.78 -11.26
CA PRO A 233 1.30 -16.54 -11.95
C PRO A 233 -0.22 -16.38 -12.21
N ASN A 234 -0.97 -17.46 -12.16
CA ASN A 234 -2.41 -17.53 -12.45
C ASN A 234 -3.21 -17.97 -11.21
N PRO A 235 -3.22 -17.18 -10.12
CA PRO A 235 -3.84 -17.57 -8.85
C PRO A 235 -5.36 -17.75 -8.96
N ILE A 236 -5.90 -18.56 -8.07
CA ILE A 236 -7.34 -18.84 -7.99
C ILE A 236 -7.90 -18.16 -6.75
N ALA A 237 -8.89 -17.26 -6.96
CA ALA A 237 -9.62 -16.70 -5.83
C ALA A 237 -10.60 -17.73 -5.25
N TRP A 238 -10.67 -17.80 -3.94
CA TRP A 238 -11.74 -18.52 -3.25
C TRP A 238 -12.93 -17.58 -3.06
N ASP A 239 -13.87 -17.63 -4.00
CA ASP A 239 -15.00 -16.69 -4.08
C ASP A 239 -16.18 -17.05 -3.17
N SER A 240 -15.96 -17.81 -2.09
CA SER A 240 -17.02 -18.12 -1.13
C SER A 240 -17.40 -16.88 -0.32
N LYS A 241 -18.59 -16.34 -0.58
CA LYS A 241 -19.15 -15.17 0.14
C LYS A 241 -20.64 -15.38 0.46
N PRO A 242 -21.05 -15.38 1.73
CA PRO A 242 -20.19 -15.33 2.91
C PRO A 242 -19.36 -16.61 3.07
N ILE A 243 -18.24 -16.51 3.79
CA ILE A 243 -17.44 -17.69 4.15
C ILE A 243 -18.30 -18.61 5.04
N PRO A 244 -18.35 -19.94 4.79
CA PRO A 244 -19.18 -20.84 5.57
C PRO A 244 -18.86 -20.75 7.08
N LYS A 245 -19.90 -20.74 7.91
CA LYS A 245 -19.73 -20.58 9.37
C LYS A 245 -18.99 -21.77 10.00
N ASP A 246 -19.09 -22.93 9.41
CA ASP A 246 -18.44 -24.19 9.80
C ASP A 246 -17.06 -24.39 9.17
N PHE A 247 -16.54 -23.40 8.44
CA PHE A 247 -15.18 -23.45 7.89
C PHE A 247 -14.14 -23.23 9.01
N ILE A 248 -13.94 -24.28 9.81
CA ILE A 248 -13.09 -24.33 11.01
C ILE A 248 -12.17 -25.53 10.86
N PHE A 249 -10.84 -25.35 10.89
CA PHE A 249 -9.85 -26.39 10.61
C PHE A 249 -10.10 -27.15 9.30
N GLN A 250 -10.61 -26.44 8.30
CA GLN A 250 -10.89 -27.01 7.00
C GLN A 250 -9.89 -26.50 5.96
N LEU A 251 -9.69 -27.34 4.96
CA LEU A 251 -8.91 -27.05 3.76
C LEU A 251 -9.83 -27.07 2.54
N LEU A 252 -9.39 -26.42 1.50
CA LEU A 252 -9.99 -26.53 0.18
C LEU A 252 -9.62 -27.89 -0.46
N PRO A 253 -10.35 -28.35 -1.47
CA PRO A 253 -9.96 -29.53 -2.24
C PRO A 253 -8.56 -29.37 -2.83
N GLU A 254 -7.81 -30.45 -2.85
CA GLU A 254 -6.51 -30.50 -3.52
C GLU A 254 -6.66 -30.23 -5.01
N ASN A 255 -5.84 -29.36 -5.58
CA ASN A 255 -5.84 -29.04 -7.00
C ASN A 255 -4.46 -29.39 -7.60
N LEU A 256 -4.28 -30.66 -7.88
CA LEU A 256 -3.02 -31.20 -8.40
C LEU A 256 -2.65 -30.63 -9.76
N GLU A 257 -3.64 -30.45 -10.66
CA GLU A 257 -3.41 -29.88 -11.97
C GLU A 257 -2.84 -28.45 -11.88
N HIS A 258 -3.41 -27.65 -10.99
CA HIS A 258 -2.91 -26.29 -10.76
C HIS A 258 -1.54 -26.28 -10.08
N PHE A 259 -1.30 -27.23 -9.16
CA PHE A 259 -0.03 -27.33 -8.43
C PHE A 259 1.13 -27.85 -9.29
N GLU A 260 0.84 -28.56 -10.40
CA GLU A 260 1.86 -29.14 -11.29
C GLU A 260 2.84 -28.09 -11.81
N GLN A 261 2.40 -26.86 -12.04
CA GLN A 261 3.27 -25.75 -12.47
C GLN A 261 4.39 -25.40 -11.48
N LEU A 262 4.22 -25.74 -10.20
CA LEU A 262 5.25 -25.58 -9.17
C LEU A 262 6.11 -26.85 -9.03
N MET A 263 5.55 -28.02 -9.32
CA MET A 263 6.24 -29.32 -9.13
C MET A 263 7.43 -29.48 -10.08
N LEU A 264 7.28 -29.14 -11.36
CA LEU A 264 8.37 -29.32 -12.33
C LEU A 264 9.60 -28.48 -11.95
N PRO A 265 9.49 -27.16 -11.71
CA PRO A 265 10.62 -26.35 -11.24
C PRO A 265 11.17 -26.80 -9.88
N ALA A 266 10.31 -27.34 -9.02
CA ALA A 266 10.72 -27.84 -7.71
C ALA A 266 11.61 -29.08 -7.83
N VAL A 267 11.26 -30.06 -8.68
CA VAL A 267 12.08 -31.25 -8.93
C VAL A 267 13.42 -30.87 -9.57
N GLU A 268 13.44 -29.92 -10.48
CA GLU A 268 14.70 -29.40 -11.06
C GLU A 268 15.61 -28.80 -9.98
N ARG A 269 15.06 -28.07 -9.00
CA ARG A 269 15.85 -27.46 -7.93
C ARG A 269 16.27 -28.48 -6.87
N VAL A 270 15.40 -29.44 -6.53
CA VAL A 270 15.62 -30.44 -5.50
C VAL A 270 15.30 -31.84 -6.06
N PRO A 271 16.24 -32.50 -6.80
CA PRO A 271 15.98 -33.78 -7.47
C PRO A 271 15.53 -34.89 -6.54
N ALA A 272 15.91 -34.84 -5.26
CA ALA A 272 15.44 -35.80 -4.26
C ALA A 272 13.90 -35.84 -4.14
N LEU A 273 13.20 -34.81 -4.57
CA LEU A 273 11.73 -34.71 -4.57
C LEU A 273 11.09 -35.72 -5.55
N GLU A 274 11.78 -36.09 -6.64
CA GLU A 274 11.27 -37.04 -7.65
C GLU A 274 10.91 -38.40 -7.03
N ASN A 275 11.67 -38.81 -6.03
CA ASN A 275 11.50 -40.11 -5.35
C ASN A 275 10.93 -40.00 -3.93
N ALA A 276 10.58 -38.78 -3.49
CA ALA A 276 10.02 -38.56 -2.17
C ALA A 276 8.52 -38.92 -2.14
N GLY A 277 8.12 -39.63 -1.08
CA GLY A 277 6.69 -39.79 -0.81
C GLY A 277 6.04 -38.47 -0.42
N ILE A 278 4.84 -38.24 -0.92
CA ILE A 278 4.02 -37.07 -0.53
C ILE A 278 3.14 -37.50 0.65
N ARG A 279 3.35 -36.88 1.81
CA ARG A 279 2.51 -37.09 2.99
C ARG A 279 1.17 -36.38 2.83
N LYS A 280 1.18 -35.14 2.33
CA LYS A 280 -0.02 -34.30 2.17
C LYS A 280 0.20 -33.17 1.19
N LEU A 281 -0.83 -32.86 0.39
CA LEU A 281 -0.98 -31.59 -0.30
C LEU A 281 -1.96 -30.73 0.51
N MET A 282 -1.51 -29.55 0.89
CA MET A 282 -2.32 -28.57 1.61
C MET A 282 -2.85 -27.56 0.59
N ASN A 283 -4.17 -27.33 0.56
CA ASN A 283 -4.77 -26.22 -0.16
C ASN A 283 -5.59 -25.40 0.84
N GLY A 284 -5.11 -24.25 1.21
CA GLY A 284 -5.78 -23.38 2.19
C GLY A 284 -6.03 -21.99 1.66
N PRO A 285 -7.17 -21.37 2.02
CA PRO A 285 -7.41 -20.00 1.62
C PRO A 285 -6.61 -19.04 2.50
N GLU A 286 -5.93 -18.09 1.88
CA GLU A 286 -5.19 -17.02 2.55
C GLU A 286 -5.71 -15.65 2.12
N SER A 287 -5.67 -14.66 3.03
CA SER A 287 -6.18 -13.31 2.77
C SER A 287 -5.12 -12.38 2.20
N PHE A 288 -5.42 -11.82 1.04
CA PHE A 288 -4.59 -10.86 0.33
C PHE A 288 -5.29 -9.52 0.12
N THR A 289 -4.50 -8.46 0.02
CA THR A 289 -4.92 -7.08 -0.21
C THR A 289 -4.60 -6.64 -1.64
N PRO A 290 -5.28 -5.61 -2.18
CA PRO A 290 -5.05 -5.15 -3.56
C PRO A 290 -3.74 -4.39 -3.77
N ASP A 291 -2.93 -4.19 -2.75
CA ASP A 291 -1.62 -3.53 -2.82
C ASP A 291 -0.47 -4.37 -2.23
N GLY A 292 -0.76 -5.62 -1.83
CA GLY A 292 0.24 -6.55 -1.30
C GLY A 292 0.77 -6.22 0.10
N ASN A 293 0.25 -5.18 0.77
CA ASN A 293 0.63 -4.83 2.13
C ASN A 293 -0.51 -5.20 3.10
N PHE A 294 -0.16 -5.66 4.29
CA PHE A 294 -1.18 -5.93 5.32
C PHE A 294 -1.85 -4.64 5.81
N ILE A 295 -2.91 -4.76 6.58
CA ILE A 295 -3.72 -3.64 7.06
C ILE A 295 -3.53 -3.49 8.55
N LEU A 296 -3.11 -2.31 9.01
CA LEU A 296 -3.10 -1.91 10.40
C LEU A 296 -3.79 -0.54 10.58
N GLY A 297 -4.25 -0.27 11.80
CA GLY A 297 -4.62 1.08 12.23
C GLY A 297 -6.10 1.30 12.42
N GLU A 298 -6.43 2.52 12.82
CA GLU A 298 -7.80 2.97 13.08
C GLU A 298 -8.55 3.25 11.78
N ALA A 299 -9.75 2.68 11.66
CA ALA A 299 -10.60 2.89 10.50
C ALA A 299 -11.13 4.32 10.43
N PRO A 300 -11.11 4.98 9.25
CA PRO A 300 -11.57 6.37 9.13
C PRO A 300 -13.09 6.54 9.30
N GLU A 301 -13.86 5.46 9.17
CA GLU A 301 -15.32 5.49 9.26
C GLU A 301 -15.83 5.44 10.70
N VAL A 302 -15.09 4.78 11.61
CA VAL A 302 -15.56 4.51 12.98
C VAL A 302 -14.43 4.71 13.98
N LYS A 303 -14.63 5.64 14.90
CA LYS A 303 -13.66 5.93 15.95
C LYS A 303 -13.49 4.74 16.90
N ASN A 304 -12.24 4.46 17.32
CA ASN A 304 -11.85 3.35 18.18
C ASN A 304 -12.10 1.96 17.55
N TYR A 305 -12.25 1.89 16.23
CA TYR A 305 -12.29 0.64 15.49
C TYR A 305 -10.96 0.43 14.77
N PHE A 306 -10.15 -0.47 15.27
CA PHE A 306 -8.85 -0.80 14.70
C PHE A 306 -8.91 -2.08 13.87
N VAL A 307 -8.01 -2.19 12.90
CA VAL A 307 -7.89 -3.36 12.02
C VAL A 307 -6.47 -3.90 12.07
N GLY A 308 -6.34 -5.24 12.11
CA GLY A 308 -5.11 -5.98 11.91
C GLY A 308 -5.39 -7.22 11.06
N ALA A 309 -5.32 -7.08 9.71
CA ALA A 309 -5.77 -8.11 8.77
C ALA A 309 -5.01 -8.09 7.44
N GLY A 310 -5.31 -9.05 6.56
CA GLY A 310 -4.80 -9.07 5.19
C GLY A 310 -3.29 -9.22 5.10
N PHE A 311 -2.70 -10.15 5.82
CA PHE A 311 -1.25 -10.24 5.97
C PHE A 311 -0.50 -10.83 4.77
N ASN A 312 -1.17 -11.15 3.66
CA ASN A 312 -0.54 -11.55 2.40
C ASN A 312 0.54 -12.63 2.58
N ALA A 313 0.20 -13.72 3.28
CA ALA A 313 1.09 -14.83 3.67
C ALA A 313 2.23 -14.44 4.65
N PHE A 314 2.26 -13.20 5.19
CA PHE A 314 3.27 -12.76 6.17
C PHE A 314 2.77 -12.81 7.63
N GLY A 315 1.58 -13.34 7.88
CA GLY A 315 0.94 -13.30 9.20
C GLY A 315 1.84 -13.82 10.32
N ILE A 316 2.46 -14.97 10.13
CA ILE A 316 3.37 -15.55 11.14
C ILE A 316 4.61 -14.67 11.33
N ALA A 317 5.20 -14.14 10.26
CA ALA A 317 6.38 -13.28 10.37
C ALA A 317 6.06 -11.91 11.00
N ALA A 318 4.83 -11.41 10.87
CA ALA A 318 4.46 -10.06 11.30
C ALA A 318 3.71 -10.00 12.65
N ALA A 319 3.08 -11.09 13.10
CA ALA A 319 2.09 -11.07 14.18
C ALA A 319 2.58 -10.40 15.47
N GLY A 320 3.78 -10.74 15.96
CA GLY A 320 4.33 -10.16 17.19
C GLY A 320 4.53 -8.65 17.10
N GLY A 321 5.16 -8.19 16.04
CA GLY A 321 5.42 -6.76 15.84
C GLY A 321 4.18 -5.96 15.47
N ALA A 322 3.26 -6.53 14.69
CA ALA A 322 1.99 -5.89 14.35
C ALA A 322 1.10 -5.72 15.59
N GLY A 323 1.02 -6.77 16.43
CA GLY A 323 0.30 -6.69 17.70
C GLY A 323 0.87 -5.62 18.64
N LYS A 324 2.21 -5.53 18.74
CA LYS A 324 2.89 -4.48 19.48
C LYS A 324 2.56 -3.08 18.93
N ALA A 325 2.68 -2.91 17.61
CA ALA A 325 2.42 -1.62 16.97
C ALA A 325 0.96 -1.16 17.18
N LEU A 326 -0.02 -2.06 17.05
CA LEU A 326 -1.43 -1.74 17.32
C LEU A 326 -1.68 -1.40 18.79
N ALA A 327 -1.10 -2.16 19.72
CA ALA A 327 -1.25 -1.87 21.16
C ALA A 327 -0.68 -0.49 21.52
N GLU A 328 0.52 -0.16 21.02
CA GLU A 328 1.14 1.15 21.22
C GLU A 328 0.30 2.27 20.58
N TRP A 329 -0.25 2.06 19.38
CA TRP A 329 -1.12 3.01 18.70
C TRP A 329 -2.41 3.28 19.50
N ILE A 330 -3.10 2.23 19.93
CA ILE A 330 -4.33 2.34 20.74
C ILE A 330 -4.07 3.12 22.03
N LEU A 331 -2.96 2.84 22.70
CA LEU A 331 -2.62 3.49 23.98
C LEU A 331 -2.19 4.96 23.82
N ALA A 332 -1.50 5.28 22.74
CA ALA A 332 -0.98 6.63 22.47
C ALA A 332 -1.97 7.50 21.67
N GLY A 333 -2.96 6.90 20.99
CA GLY A 333 -3.85 7.58 20.04
C GLY A 333 -3.20 7.91 18.69
N GLU A 334 -1.95 7.50 18.48
CA GLU A 334 -1.20 7.71 17.24
C GLU A 334 -0.21 6.56 17.00
N PRO A 335 0.18 6.27 15.74
CA PRO A 335 1.09 5.17 15.44
C PRO A 335 2.47 5.37 16.09
N PRO A 336 3.16 4.27 16.49
CA PRO A 336 4.47 4.36 17.13
C PRO A 336 5.61 4.81 16.18
N MET A 337 5.38 4.68 14.88
CA MET A 337 6.28 5.05 13.78
C MET A 337 5.45 5.30 12.52
N ASP A 338 6.07 5.78 11.46
CA ASP A 338 5.38 5.87 10.16
C ASP A 338 5.00 4.46 9.67
N LEU A 339 3.70 4.19 9.68
CA LEU A 339 3.06 2.94 9.21
C LEU A 339 2.20 3.17 7.97
N TRP A 340 2.40 4.29 7.24
CA TRP A 340 1.58 4.68 6.09
C TRP A 340 1.36 3.54 5.10
N VAL A 341 2.39 2.78 4.78
CA VAL A 341 2.31 1.69 3.78
C VAL A 341 1.36 0.55 4.19
N VAL A 342 0.99 0.46 5.47
CA VAL A 342 0.05 -0.54 6.01
C VAL A 342 -1.18 0.10 6.67
N ASP A 343 -1.24 1.43 6.77
CA ASP A 343 -2.37 2.14 7.37
C ASP A 343 -3.66 1.90 6.56
N ILE A 344 -4.77 1.56 7.24
CA ILE A 344 -6.06 1.35 6.59
C ILE A 344 -6.54 2.60 5.84
N ARG A 345 -6.14 3.80 6.27
CA ARG A 345 -6.48 5.09 5.65
C ARG A 345 -5.85 5.31 4.28
N ARG A 346 -4.94 4.42 3.83
CA ARG A 346 -4.41 4.42 2.45
C ARG A 346 -5.44 3.99 1.40
N PHE A 347 -6.50 3.34 1.81
CA PHE A 347 -7.57 2.91 0.92
C PHE A 347 -8.59 4.04 0.66
N SER A 348 -9.14 4.05 -0.54
CA SER A 348 -10.15 5.02 -0.99
C SER A 348 -11.49 4.32 -1.29
N ASN A 349 -12.48 5.08 -1.72
CA ASN A 349 -13.78 4.52 -2.13
C ASN A 349 -13.67 3.49 -3.27
N LEU A 350 -12.63 3.55 -4.11
CA LEU A 350 -12.35 2.55 -5.13
C LEU A 350 -12.29 1.13 -4.54
N HIS A 351 -11.68 1.01 -3.37
CA HIS A 351 -11.49 -0.27 -2.70
C HIS A 351 -12.78 -0.87 -2.10
N LYS A 352 -13.93 -0.22 -2.29
CA LYS A 352 -15.26 -0.80 -2.04
C LYS A 352 -15.79 -1.60 -3.23
N ASN A 353 -15.18 -1.45 -4.41
CA ASN A 353 -15.50 -2.23 -5.60
C ASN A 353 -14.84 -3.62 -5.49
N GLU A 354 -15.63 -4.62 -5.17
CA GLU A 354 -15.15 -6.00 -4.93
C GLU A 354 -14.48 -6.62 -6.17
N ASP A 355 -14.99 -6.36 -7.37
CA ASP A 355 -14.40 -6.87 -8.61
C ASP A 355 -13.02 -6.24 -8.89
N TRP A 356 -12.91 -4.94 -8.66
CA TRP A 356 -11.62 -4.26 -8.77
C TRP A 356 -10.60 -4.81 -7.75
N VAL A 357 -11.00 -4.93 -6.49
CA VAL A 357 -10.16 -5.48 -5.41
C VAL A 357 -9.72 -6.89 -5.75
N ARG A 358 -10.65 -7.74 -6.24
CA ARG A 358 -10.35 -9.11 -6.67
C ARG A 358 -9.30 -9.15 -7.78
N ASN A 359 -9.55 -8.45 -8.87
CA ASN A 359 -8.66 -8.49 -10.04
C ASN A 359 -7.25 -7.95 -9.69
N ARG A 360 -7.18 -6.86 -8.95
CA ARG A 360 -5.91 -6.28 -8.52
C ARG A 360 -5.16 -7.20 -7.55
N THR A 361 -5.86 -7.84 -6.63
CA THR A 361 -5.26 -8.80 -5.69
C THR A 361 -4.67 -10.01 -6.40
N LEU A 362 -5.39 -10.55 -7.40
CA LEU A 362 -4.88 -11.69 -8.18
C LEU A 362 -3.65 -11.33 -9.01
N GLU A 363 -3.63 -10.15 -9.64
CA GLU A 363 -2.43 -9.66 -10.33
C GLU A 363 -1.23 -9.60 -9.37
N LEU A 364 -1.41 -9.03 -8.18
CA LEU A 364 -0.33 -8.89 -7.20
C LEU A 364 0.15 -10.22 -6.64
N TYR A 365 -0.77 -11.16 -6.40
CA TYR A 365 -0.37 -12.51 -6.00
C TYR A 365 0.48 -13.17 -7.08
N GLY A 366 0.05 -13.12 -8.34
CA GLY A 366 0.81 -13.67 -9.47
C GLY A 366 2.18 -13.02 -9.68
N LYS A 367 2.34 -11.78 -9.22
CA LYS A 367 3.62 -11.05 -9.26
C LYS A 367 4.47 -11.24 -7.99
N HIS A 368 4.07 -12.06 -7.03
CA HIS A 368 4.77 -12.18 -5.74
C HIS A 368 6.25 -12.57 -5.87
N TYR A 369 6.59 -13.43 -6.83
CA TYR A 369 7.96 -13.86 -7.12
C TYR A 369 8.54 -13.30 -8.42
N THR A 370 7.82 -12.45 -9.14
CA THR A 370 8.41 -11.75 -10.30
C THR A 370 9.46 -10.73 -9.85
N LEU A 371 10.25 -10.24 -10.80
CA LEU A 371 11.17 -9.14 -10.54
C LEU A 371 10.39 -7.87 -10.21
N SER A 372 10.78 -7.19 -9.14
CA SER A 372 10.24 -5.87 -8.80
C SER A 372 10.96 -4.81 -9.62
N TRP A 373 10.44 -4.50 -10.79
CA TRP A 373 11.01 -3.48 -11.66
C TRP A 373 10.80 -2.07 -11.10
N PRO A 374 11.79 -1.18 -11.22
CA PRO A 374 11.58 0.23 -10.92
C PRO A 374 10.46 0.80 -11.80
N HIS A 375 9.54 1.54 -11.20
CA HIS A 375 8.38 2.18 -11.87
C HIS A 375 7.40 1.20 -12.53
N GLU A 376 7.40 -0.06 -12.13
CA GLU A 376 6.41 -1.03 -12.64
C GLU A 376 4.99 -0.60 -12.25
N GLU A 377 4.11 -0.57 -13.25
CA GLU A 377 2.69 -0.27 -13.08
C GLU A 377 1.85 -1.55 -13.10
N HIS A 378 0.71 -1.48 -12.43
CA HIS A 378 -0.28 -2.56 -12.48
C HIS A 378 -1.22 -2.37 -13.65
N GLU A 379 -1.67 -3.49 -14.24
CA GLU A 379 -2.50 -3.49 -15.45
C GLU A 379 -3.98 -3.75 -15.16
N SER A 380 -4.30 -4.58 -14.14
CA SER A 380 -5.67 -4.97 -13.85
C SER A 380 -6.52 -3.81 -13.33
N GLY A 381 -7.81 -3.84 -13.68
CA GLY A 381 -8.79 -2.89 -13.19
C GLY A 381 -8.53 -1.45 -13.63
N ARG A 382 -8.04 -1.22 -14.83
CA ARG A 382 -7.75 0.09 -15.44
C ARG A 382 -8.49 0.27 -16.76
N PRO A 383 -8.88 1.53 -17.13
CA PRO A 383 -8.89 2.74 -16.30
C PRO A 383 -10.05 2.76 -15.30
N VAL A 384 -9.97 3.54 -14.20
CA VAL A 384 -11.06 3.74 -13.24
C VAL A 384 -11.43 5.23 -13.11
N LEU A 385 -10.49 6.03 -12.66
CA LEU A 385 -10.64 7.48 -12.56
C LEU A 385 -9.74 8.16 -13.59
N THR A 386 -10.33 9.00 -14.41
CA THR A 386 -9.62 9.72 -15.47
C THR A 386 -9.78 11.22 -15.30
N SER A 387 -8.78 11.96 -15.71
CA SER A 387 -8.94 13.41 -15.86
C SER A 387 -9.85 13.71 -17.05
N PRO A 388 -10.41 14.93 -17.14
CA PRO A 388 -11.23 15.31 -18.29
C PRO A 388 -10.51 15.20 -19.64
N ILE A 389 -9.20 15.42 -19.66
CA ILE A 389 -8.37 15.39 -20.87
C ILE A 389 -7.67 14.04 -21.12
N TYR A 390 -8.08 12.98 -20.42
CA TYR A 390 -7.45 11.65 -20.52
C TYR A 390 -7.38 11.12 -21.95
N GLU A 391 -8.49 11.18 -22.69
CA GLU A 391 -8.52 10.67 -24.07
C GLU A 391 -7.65 11.53 -25.00
N ILE A 392 -7.62 12.84 -24.81
CA ILE A 392 -6.74 13.74 -25.56
C ILE A 392 -5.27 13.37 -25.33
N LEU A 393 -4.87 13.21 -24.07
CA LEU A 393 -3.48 12.84 -23.74
C LEU A 393 -3.11 11.45 -24.29
N LYS A 394 -4.06 10.52 -24.26
CA LYS A 394 -3.88 9.17 -24.82
C LYS A 394 -3.64 9.21 -26.34
N GLU A 395 -4.41 10.01 -27.07
CA GLU A 395 -4.22 10.23 -28.51
C GLU A 395 -2.87 10.89 -28.81
N GLN A 396 -2.33 11.68 -27.88
CA GLN A 396 -1.00 12.30 -27.96
C GLN A 396 0.14 11.34 -27.56
N GLY A 397 -0.15 10.07 -27.32
CA GLY A 397 0.87 9.06 -27.00
C GLY A 397 1.23 8.96 -25.52
N ALA A 398 0.36 9.41 -24.61
CA ALA A 398 0.61 9.27 -23.17
C ALA A 398 0.69 7.79 -22.75
N CYS A 399 1.76 7.44 -22.05
CA CYS A 399 1.90 6.20 -21.30
C CYS A 399 1.47 6.47 -19.87
N PHE A 400 0.40 5.81 -19.41
CA PHE A 400 -0.22 6.10 -18.12
C PHE A 400 0.24 5.18 -17.00
N GLY A 401 0.47 5.77 -15.83
CA GLY A 401 0.51 5.07 -14.56
C GLY A 401 -0.76 5.28 -13.74
N SER A 402 -0.97 4.45 -12.72
CA SER A 402 -2.15 4.53 -11.88
C SER A 402 -1.81 4.84 -10.43
N LYS A 403 -2.49 5.83 -9.83
CA LYS A 403 -2.41 6.13 -8.40
C LYS A 403 -3.79 6.17 -7.79
N LEU A 404 -4.12 5.20 -6.92
CA LEU A 404 -5.44 5.06 -6.30
C LEU A 404 -6.60 5.15 -7.32
N GLY A 405 -6.42 4.48 -8.46
CA GLY A 405 -7.39 4.43 -9.54
C GLY A 405 -7.33 5.61 -10.53
N TRP A 406 -6.62 6.69 -10.21
CA TRP A 406 -6.41 7.78 -11.15
C TRP A 406 -5.37 7.41 -12.20
N GLU A 407 -5.73 7.56 -13.48
CA GLU A 407 -4.79 7.50 -14.60
C GLU A 407 -4.00 8.82 -14.67
N ARG A 408 -2.68 8.72 -14.74
CA ARG A 408 -1.78 9.86 -14.80
C ARG A 408 -0.74 9.63 -15.88
N PRO A 409 -0.51 10.57 -16.80
CA PRO A 409 0.55 10.42 -17.79
C PRO A 409 1.92 10.40 -17.10
N ASN A 410 2.68 9.32 -17.29
CA ASN A 410 4.06 9.21 -16.80
C ASN A 410 5.05 9.80 -17.80
N TRP A 411 4.82 9.59 -19.10
CA TRP A 411 5.61 10.11 -20.21
C TRP A 411 4.80 10.00 -21.50
N PHE A 412 5.31 10.61 -22.58
CA PHE A 412 4.68 10.59 -23.90
C PHE A 412 5.60 9.92 -24.93
N ALA A 413 5.08 8.92 -25.62
CA ALA A 413 5.75 8.25 -26.73
C ALA A 413 5.59 9.08 -28.01
N PRO A 414 6.65 9.23 -28.83
CA PRO A 414 6.52 9.80 -30.17
C PRO A 414 5.68 8.89 -31.08
N GLU A 415 5.21 9.42 -32.22
CA GLU A 415 4.29 8.72 -33.13
C GLU A 415 4.83 7.38 -33.68
N ASP A 416 6.16 7.20 -33.73
CA ASP A 416 6.81 5.99 -34.21
C ASP A 416 7.14 4.97 -33.13
N GLU A 417 6.79 5.26 -31.85
CA GLU A 417 7.00 4.37 -30.72
C GLU A 417 5.65 3.97 -30.08
N THR A 418 5.64 2.81 -29.43
CA THR A 418 4.48 2.37 -28.66
C THR A 418 4.52 3.00 -27.27
N ALA A 419 3.39 3.58 -26.81
CA ALA A 419 3.22 4.12 -25.46
C ALA A 419 3.16 2.99 -24.40
N GLN A 420 4.30 2.35 -24.17
CA GLN A 420 4.45 1.24 -23.23
C GLN A 420 5.81 1.27 -22.56
N ASP A 421 5.84 1.05 -21.23
CA ASP A 421 7.08 0.94 -20.48
C ASP A 421 7.86 -0.34 -20.81
N ILE A 422 9.17 -0.20 -21.00
CA ILE A 422 10.12 -1.32 -21.08
C ILE A 422 10.96 -1.29 -19.83
N TYR A 423 10.62 -2.18 -18.89
CA TYR A 423 11.22 -2.19 -17.56
C TYR A 423 12.67 -2.66 -17.56
N SER A 424 13.50 -1.99 -16.78
CA SER A 424 14.93 -2.29 -16.63
C SER A 424 15.49 -1.70 -15.33
N TYR A 425 16.54 -2.30 -14.77
CA TYR A 425 17.36 -1.69 -13.71
C TYR A 425 18.37 -0.65 -14.25
N SER A 426 18.54 -0.56 -15.56
CA SER A 426 19.26 0.54 -16.24
C SER A 426 18.30 1.62 -16.71
N ARG A 427 18.72 2.48 -17.65
CA ARG A 427 17.84 3.49 -18.23
C ARG A 427 16.72 2.83 -19.02
N GLN A 428 15.48 3.17 -18.67
CA GLN A 428 14.28 2.70 -19.35
C GLN A 428 14.02 3.51 -20.63
N ASN A 429 13.14 3.02 -21.50
CA ASN A 429 12.84 3.64 -22.80
C ASN A 429 12.34 5.09 -22.70
N TRP A 430 11.57 5.42 -21.68
CA TRP A 430 11.05 6.77 -21.45
C TRP A 430 12.13 7.81 -21.08
N PHE A 431 13.35 7.41 -20.68
CA PHE A 431 14.36 8.30 -20.10
C PHE A 431 14.71 9.50 -20.98
N THR A 432 14.83 9.31 -22.29
CA THR A 432 15.16 10.39 -23.23
C THR A 432 13.98 11.34 -23.39
N HIS A 433 12.77 10.81 -23.52
CA HIS A 433 11.54 11.59 -23.71
C HIS A 433 11.25 12.46 -22.49
N VAL A 434 11.30 11.90 -21.28
CA VAL A 434 11.18 12.67 -20.02
C VAL A 434 12.30 13.71 -19.91
N GLY A 435 13.49 13.41 -20.41
CA GLY A 435 14.60 14.38 -20.49
C GLY A 435 14.26 15.61 -21.35
N GLU A 436 13.55 15.42 -22.49
CA GLU A 436 13.07 16.54 -23.32
C GLU A 436 11.97 17.35 -22.64
N GLU A 437 11.03 16.70 -21.93
CA GLU A 437 10.02 17.39 -21.12
C GLU A 437 10.68 18.25 -20.04
N HIS A 438 11.70 17.73 -19.36
CA HIS A 438 12.47 18.51 -18.37
C HIS A 438 13.12 19.75 -18.99
N ARG A 439 13.67 19.66 -20.20
CA ARG A 439 14.23 20.82 -20.91
C ARG A 439 13.15 21.81 -21.30
N ALA A 440 11.99 21.34 -21.76
CA ALA A 440 10.86 22.20 -22.09
C ALA A 440 10.44 23.06 -20.90
N VAL A 441 10.26 22.47 -19.73
CA VAL A 441 9.90 23.20 -18.50
C VAL A 441 10.97 24.20 -18.08
N ARG A 442 12.26 23.85 -18.23
CA ARG A 442 13.38 24.69 -17.81
C ARG A 442 13.65 25.85 -18.76
N GLU A 443 13.43 25.68 -20.05
CA GLU A 443 13.83 26.62 -21.08
C GLU A 443 12.63 27.32 -21.76
N ARG A 444 11.46 26.72 -21.70
CA ARG A 444 10.24 27.18 -22.37
C ARG A 444 9.03 27.19 -21.47
N VAL A 445 8.10 26.29 -21.70
CA VAL A 445 6.86 26.14 -20.94
C VAL A 445 6.35 24.70 -21.09
N ALA A 446 5.68 24.20 -20.07
CA ALA A 446 4.94 22.94 -20.14
C ALA A 446 3.64 23.01 -19.34
N LEU A 447 2.68 22.18 -19.72
CA LEU A 447 1.41 22.01 -19.07
C LEU A 447 1.32 20.61 -18.44
N PHE A 448 1.02 20.54 -17.14
CA PHE A 448 0.89 19.29 -16.40
C PHE A 448 -0.55 19.07 -15.97
N ASP A 449 -1.09 17.90 -16.24
CA ASP A 449 -2.38 17.48 -15.67
C ASP A 449 -2.20 16.98 -14.24
N GLN A 450 -2.62 17.76 -13.29
CA GLN A 450 -2.63 17.46 -11.85
C GLN A 450 -4.05 17.26 -11.29
N SER A 451 -5.00 16.95 -12.15
CA SER A 451 -6.42 16.78 -11.77
C SER A 451 -6.65 15.69 -10.72
N SER A 452 -5.72 14.74 -10.59
CA SER A 452 -5.77 13.69 -9.58
C SER A 452 -5.46 14.14 -8.15
N PHE A 453 -4.90 15.33 -7.94
CA PHE A 453 -4.59 15.83 -6.59
C PHE A 453 -5.86 15.96 -5.76
N ALA A 454 -5.75 15.64 -4.46
CA ALA A 454 -6.86 15.80 -3.55
C ALA A 454 -7.14 17.29 -3.30
N LYS A 455 -8.41 17.67 -3.37
CA LYS A 455 -8.90 19.03 -3.22
C LYS A 455 -10.01 19.07 -2.19
N PHE A 456 -9.81 19.91 -1.17
CA PHE A 456 -10.79 20.06 -0.09
C PHE A 456 -11.18 21.52 0.06
N ARG A 457 -12.47 21.77 0.35
CA ARG A 457 -12.94 23.06 0.85
C ARG A 457 -13.24 22.94 2.33
N ILE A 458 -12.73 23.88 3.12
CA ILE A 458 -13.03 24.00 4.54
C ILE A 458 -13.79 25.31 4.74
N ILE A 459 -14.99 25.18 5.27
CA ILE A 459 -15.95 26.28 5.38
C ILE A 459 -16.48 26.34 6.81
N GLY A 460 -16.62 27.55 7.34
CA GLY A 460 -17.25 27.76 8.63
C GLY A 460 -16.70 28.94 9.39
N THR A 461 -17.47 29.48 10.33
CA THR A 461 -17.08 30.66 11.12
C THR A 461 -15.84 30.41 11.98
N ASP A 462 -15.53 29.16 12.29
CA ASP A 462 -14.36 28.75 13.07
C ASP A 462 -13.24 28.14 12.19
N ALA A 463 -13.37 28.15 10.85
CA ALA A 463 -12.43 27.53 9.93
C ALA A 463 -10.99 28.08 10.08
N GLU A 464 -10.83 29.42 10.18
CA GLU A 464 -9.52 30.04 10.42
C GLU A 464 -8.90 29.55 11.74
N LYS A 465 -9.67 29.55 12.82
CA LYS A 465 -9.22 29.15 14.14
C LYS A 465 -8.81 27.66 14.17
N ALA A 466 -9.65 26.81 13.59
CA ALA A 466 -9.38 25.37 13.50
C ALA A 466 -8.12 25.10 12.69
N LEU A 467 -8.03 25.63 11.46
CA LEU A 467 -6.87 25.43 10.60
C LEU A 467 -5.58 26.01 11.20
N ASN A 468 -5.64 27.21 11.82
CA ASN A 468 -4.45 27.82 12.42
C ASN A 468 -3.96 27.07 13.70
N ARG A 469 -4.82 26.24 14.30
CA ARG A 469 -4.46 25.32 15.39
C ARG A 469 -3.78 24.04 14.90
N ILE A 470 -4.23 23.50 13.77
CA ILE A 470 -3.75 22.20 13.27
C ILE A 470 -2.59 22.32 12.27
N CYS A 471 -2.45 23.45 11.58
CA CYS A 471 -1.33 23.74 10.69
C CYS A 471 -0.08 24.18 11.45
N ALA A 472 1.10 23.72 11.02
CA ALA A 472 2.36 24.17 11.59
C ALA A 472 2.71 25.64 11.23
N ASN A 473 2.21 26.12 10.08
CA ASN A 473 2.35 27.52 9.65
C ASN A 473 1.08 28.32 9.95
N ASN A 474 1.25 29.64 10.12
CA ASN A 474 0.13 30.58 10.27
C ASN A 474 -0.65 30.70 8.96
N VAL A 475 -1.93 30.29 8.99
CA VAL A 475 -2.88 30.43 7.88
C VAL A 475 -3.85 31.61 8.04
N ALA A 476 -3.79 32.33 9.18
CA ALA A 476 -4.55 33.55 9.43
C ALA A 476 -3.94 34.74 8.66
N LYS A 477 -3.98 34.67 7.33
CA LYS A 477 -3.46 35.65 6.37
C LYS A 477 -4.61 36.33 5.64
N PRO A 478 -4.38 37.43 4.90
CA PRO A 478 -5.41 38.04 4.04
C PRO A 478 -5.99 37.05 3.01
N SER A 479 -7.24 37.24 2.61
CA SER A 479 -7.83 36.50 1.49
C SER A 479 -6.96 36.64 0.24
N GLY A 480 -6.80 35.54 -0.50
CA GLY A 480 -5.88 35.42 -1.62
C GLY A 480 -4.46 34.97 -1.25
N ALA A 481 -4.15 34.77 0.01
CA ALA A 481 -2.83 34.25 0.42
C ALA A 481 -2.76 32.73 0.34
N LEU A 482 -1.63 32.21 -0.12
CA LEU A 482 -1.27 30.80 -0.06
C LEU A 482 -0.34 30.53 1.13
N THR A 483 -0.48 29.36 1.73
CA THR A 483 0.39 28.88 2.80
C THR A 483 0.72 27.41 2.55
N TYR A 484 1.96 27.13 2.19
CA TYR A 484 2.47 25.75 2.25
C TYR A 484 2.72 25.40 3.71
N THR A 485 2.20 24.28 4.15
CA THR A 485 2.27 23.89 5.57
C THR A 485 2.15 22.40 5.75
N GLN A 486 2.73 21.92 6.85
CA GLN A 486 2.51 20.59 7.38
C GLN A 486 1.47 20.64 8.51
N MET A 487 0.80 19.52 8.74
CA MET A 487 0.05 19.26 9.95
C MET A 487 0.78 18.14 10.70
N LEU A 488 0.99 18.32 11.99
CA LEU A 488 1.89 17.48 12.79
C LEU A 488 1.12 16.72 13.87
N ASN A 489 1.56 15.49 14.14
CA ASN A 489 1.14 14.76 15.32
C ASN A 489 1.81 15.27 16.61
N SER A 490 1.48 14.68 17.75
CA SER A 490 1.98 15.10 19.06
C SER A 490 3.50 14.95 19.24
N LYS A 491 4.13 14.12 18.41
CA LYS A 491 5.60 13.87 18.40
C LYS A 491 6.33 14.74 17.38
N GLY A 492 5.63 15.60 16.64
CA GLY A 492 6.17 16.44 15.58
C GLY A 492 6.38 15.69 14.26
N GLY A 493 5.84 14.48 14.11
CA GLY A 493 5.78 13.76 12.83
C GLY A 493 4.77 14.41 11.89
N ILE A 494 5.06 14.38 10.59
CA ILE A 494 4.20 14.94 9.55
C ILE A 494 3.05 13.97 9.28
N GLU A 495 1.82 14.44 9.47
CA GLU A 495 0.60 13.73 9.09
C GLU A 495 0.08 14.20 7.73
N CYS A 496 -0.02 15.51 7.50
CA CYS A 496 -0.39 16.07 6.21
C CYS A 496 0.67 17.05 5.72
N ASP A 497 0.89 17.07 4.41
CA ASP A 497 1.77 18.01 3.70
C ASP A 497 0.98 18.61 2.53
N LEU A 498 0.62 19.89 2.63
CA LEU A 498 -0.38 20.48 1.77
C LEU A 498 -0.25 22.01 1.61
N THR A 499 -0.92 22.52 0.58
CA THR A 499 -1.08 23.97 0.36
C THR A 499 -2.47 24.40 0.80
N VAL A 500 -2.54 25.46 1.59
CA VAL A 500 -3.77 26.12 2.05
C VAL A 500 -3.90 27.46 1.32
N ALA A 501 -4.98 27.65 0.56
CA ALA A 501 -5.38 28.91 -0.02
C ALA A 501 -6.52 29.51 0.79
N ARG A 502 -6.41 30.74 1.24
CA ARG A 502 -7.50 31.46 1.89
C ARG A 502 -8.34 32.16 0.83
N LEU A 503 -9.53 31.62 0.52
CA LEU A 503 -10.42 32.21 -0.50
C LEU A 503 -11.24 33.39 0.06
N ALA A 504 -11.77 33.22 1.28
CA ALA A 504 -12.57 34.23 1.96
C ALA A 504 -12.28 34.21 3.48
N LYS A 505 -13.03 35.02 4.23
CA LYS A 505 -12.91 35.08 5.69
C LYS A 505 -13.13 33.72 6.34
N ASP A 506 -14.15 33.00 5.89
CA ASP A 506 -14.64 31.76 6.48
C ASP A 506 -14.51 30.58 5.50
N GLU A 507 -13.63 30.70 4.48
CA GLU A 507 -13.45 29.69 3.43
C GLU A 507 -11.99 29.51 3.04
N PHE A 508 -11.55 28.26 3.05
CA PHE A 508 -10.22 27.82 2.69
C PHE A 508 -10.29 26.68 1.67
N TYR A 509 -9.32 26.67 0.77
CA TYR A 509 -9.13 25.62 -0.24
C TYR A 509 -7.80 24.94 0.00
N LEU A 510 -7.80 23.60 0.10
CA LEU A 510 -6.61 22.81 0.39
C LEU A 510 -6.31 21.91 -0.78
N VAL A 511 -5.02 21.79 -1.12
CA VAL A 511 -4.51 20.88 -2.14
C VAL A 511 -3.50 19.93 -1.49
N SER A 512 -3.73 18.63 -1.64
CA SER A 512 -2.92 17.56 -1.09
C SER A 512 -2.61 16.50 -2.15
N GLY A 513 -1.65 15.62 -1.88
CA GLY A 513 -1.24 14.57 -2.81
C GLY A 513 -2.33 13.53 -3.08
N THR A 514 -2.43 13.05 -4.32
CA THR A 514 -3.41 12.04 -4.77
C THR A 514 -3.51 10.84 -3.84
N GLY A 515 -2.37 10.34 -3.35
CA GLY A 515 -2.28 9.17 -2.49
C GLY A 515 -2.82 9.36 -1.08
N PHE A 516 -3.02 10.61 -0.63
CA PHE A 516 -3.34 10.94 0.76
C PHE A 516 -4.77 11.40 0.98
N ARG A 517 -5.61 11.41 -0.07
CA ARG A 517 -7.00 11.92 -0.02
C ARG A 517 -7.79 11.41 1.20
N THR A 518 -7.81 10.10 1.43
CA THR A 518 -8.55 9.51 2.56
C THR A 518 -7.86 9.80 3.89
N HIS A 519 -6.55 9.62 3.96
CA HIS A 519 -5.76 9.88 5.15
C HIS A 519 -5.92 11.32 5.63
N ASP A 520 -5.63 12.28 4.76
CA ASP A 520 -5.61 13.70 5.13
C ASP A 520 -7.00 14.20 5.52
N SER A 521 -8.04 13.82 4.77
CA SER A 521 -9.41 14.19 5.12
C SER A 521 -9.86 13.60 6.45
N ALA A 522 -9.51 12.34 6.74
CA ALA A 522 -9.82 11.68 8.01
C ALA A 522 -9.05 12.33 9.17
N TRP A 523 -7.75 12.59 8.98
CA TRP A 523 -6.92 13.21 10.00
C TRP A 523 -7.41 14.63 10.33
N ILE A 524 -7.65 15.47 9.31
CA ILE A 524 -8.16 16.85 9.49
C ILE A 524 -9.49 16.84 10.26
N ARG A 525 -10.44 15.98 9.85
CA ARG A 525 -11.74 15.86 10.56
C ARG A 525 -11.57 15.43 12.02
N SER A 526 -10.63 14.54 12.32
CA SER A 526 -10.38 14.08 13.67
C SER A 526 -9.86 15.19 14.60
N GLN A 527 -9.29 16.25 14.04
CA GLN A 527 -8.77 17.39 14.78
C GLN A 527 -9.82 18.48 15.06
N PHE A 528 -10.99 18.45 14.42
CA PHE A 528 -12.04 19.42 14.69
C PHE A 528 -12.65 19.18 16.08
N LEU A 529 -12.84 20.26 16.83
CA LEU A 529 -13.47 20.19 18.15
C LEU A 529 -15.00 20.14 18.01
N ALA A 530 -15.67 19.50 18.95
CA ALA A 530 -17.12 19.27 18.89
C ALA A 530 -17.95 20.57 18.86
N ASP A 531 -17.43 21.67 19.38
CA ASP A 531 -18.06 22.99 19.42
C ASP A 531 -17.64 23.92 18.27
N GLU A 532 -16.70 23.51 17.41
CA GLU A 532 -16.26 24.28 16.26
C GLU A 532 -17.26 24.18 15.09
N LYS A 533 -17.63 25.32 14.55
CA LYS A 533 -18.49 25.42 13.35
C LYS A 533 -17.61 25.43 12.10
N VAL A 534 -17.19 24.24 11.71
CA VAL A 534 -16.29 24.00 10.57
C VAL A 534 -16.68 22.69 9.88
N GLU A 535 -16.68 22.71 8.55
CA GLU A 535 -16.95 21.55 7.70
C GLU A 535 -15.85 21.37 6.66
N LEU A 536 -15.50 20.12 6.35
CA LEU A 536 -14.60 19.75 5.26
C LEU A 536 -15.39 19.05 4.16
N HIS A 537 -15.33 19.60 2.95
CA HIS A 537 -15.91 19.05 1.73
C HIS A 537 -14.81 18.56 0.80
N ASP A 538 -14.87 17.30 0.38
CA ASP A 538 -13.99 16.73 -0.64
C ASP A 538 -14.59 17.02 -2.02
N ILE A 539 -13.91 17.82 -2.81
CA ILE A 539 -14.31 18.22 -4.16
C ILE A 539 -13.36 17.74 -5.25
N THR A 540 -12.56 16.73 -4.93
CA THR A 540 -11.49 16.23 -5.80
C THR A 540 -11.96 15.89 -7.21
N GLU A 541 -13.10 15.22 -7.34
CA GLU A 541 -13.62 14.77 -8.64
C GLU A 541 -14.43 15.81 -9.40
N GLU A 542 -14.80 16.91 -8.72
CA GLU A 542 -15.56 18.00 -9.32
C GLU A 542 -14.66 19.03 -10.04
N TRP A 543 -13.35 19.03 -9.69
CA TRP A 543 -12.39 20.04 -10.12
C TRP A 543 -11.20 19.41 -10.85
N ALA A 544 -10.82 19.99 -11.98
CA ALA A 544 -9.55 19.73 -12.68
C ALA A 544 -8.47 20.70 -12.21
N THR A 545 -7.21 20.31 -12.40
CA THR A 545 -6.05 21.17 -12.09
C THR A 545 -5.01 21.02 -13.19
N PHE A 546 -4.64 22.15 -13.80
CA PHE A 546 -3.54 22.23 -14.75
C PHE A 546 -2.43 23.10 -14.20
N SER A 547 -1.19 22.63 -14.24
CA SER A 547 -0.03 23.43 -13.87
C SER A 547 0.70 23.88 -15.12
N LEU A 548 0.65 25.18 -15.39
CA LEU A 548 1.38 25.85 -16.48
C LEU A 548 2.69 26.40 -15.90
N MET A 549 3.82 25.78 -16.26
CA MET A 549 5.12 26.05 -15.64
C MET A 549 6.21 26.29 -16.68
N GLY A 550 7.16 27.16 -16.36
CA GLY A 550 8.33 27.48 -17.17
C GLY A 550 8.53 28.98 -17.39
N PRO A 551 9.69 29.42 -17.89
CA PRO A 551 9.99 30.85 -18.06
C PRO A 551 9.01 31.60 -18.99
N LEU A 552 8.38 30.89 -19.94
CA LEU A 552 7.39 31.47 -20.85
C LEU A 552 5.94 31.31 -20.36
N ALA A 553 5.70 30.73 -19.18
CA ALA A 553 4.36 30.47 -18.66
C ALA A 553 3.49 31.76 -18.58
N ARG A 554 4.10 32.89 -18.16
CA ARG A 554 3.40 34.19 -18.11
C ARG A 554 2.97 34.65 -19.49
N GLU A 555 3.84 34.53 -20.49
CA GLU A 555 3.54 34.96 -21.86
C GLU A 555 2.40 34.14 -22.47
N VAL A 556 2.37 32.85 -22.20
CA VAL A 556 1.28 31.96 -22.65
C VAL A 556 -0.02 32.33 -21.93
N LEU A 557 0.01 32.43 -20.59
CA LEU A 557 -1.22 32.76 -19.83
C LEU A 557 -1.77 34.15 -20.17
N ALA A 558 -0.92 35.13 -20.46
CA ALA A 558 -1.33 36.46 -20.86
C ALA A 558 -2.06 36.52 -22.22
N GLN A 559 -1.91 35.53 -23.07
CA GLN A 559 -2.65 35.42 -24.33
C GLN A 559 -4.11 35.02 -24.09
N VAL A 560 -4.40 34.30 -23.02
CA VAL A 560 -5.72 33.70 -22.75
C VAL A 560 -6.53 34.44 -21.70
N THR A 561 -5.94 35.43 -21.00
CA THR A 561 -6.64 36.25 -19.99
C THR A 561 -6.27 37.74 -20.13
N GLU A 562 -7.17 38.60 -19.72
CA GLU A 562 -6.90 40.04 -19.57
C GLU A 562 -6.43 40.43 -18.15
N ASN A 563 -6.42 39.47 -17.22
CA ASN A 563 -5.98 39.73 -15.85
C ASN A 563 -4.48 40.03 -15.81
N ASP A 564 -4.11 40.99 -14.97
CA ASP A 564 -2.71 41.33 -14.76
C ASP A 564 -1.95 40.24 -14.02
N LEU A 565 -0.93 39.71 -14.69
CA LEU A 565 -0.08 38.59 -14.21
C LEU A 565 1.28 39.06 -13.71
N GLU A 566 1.56 40.37 -13.67
CA GLU A 566 2.82 40.92 -13.21
C GLU A 566 3.05 40.66 -11.72
N ASN A 567 4.34 40.65 -11.31
CA ASN A 567 4.72 40.28 -9.94
C ASN A 567 4.12 41.23 -8.88
N GLU A 568 3.96 42.48 -9.20
CA GLU A 568 3.39 43.53 -8.33
C GLU A 568 1.91 43.28 -8.05
N ASN A 569 1.20 42.76 -9.04
CA ASN A 569 -0.25 42.57 -8.98
C ASN A 569 -0.67 41.13 -8.73
N PHE A 570 0.16 40.18 -9.09
CA PHE A 570 -0.03 38.74 -8.77
C PHE A 570 1.27 38.16 -8.17
N PRO A 571 1.61 38.47 -6.93
CA PRO A 571 2.86 38.01 -6.30
C PRO A 571 2.84 36.52 -6.04
N PHE A 572 4.03 35.91 -5.99
CA PHE A 572 4.22 34.52 -5.57
C PHE A 572 3.60 34.27 -4.19
N GLY A 573 3.01 33.10 -4.00
CA GLY A 573 2.33 32.73 -2.76
C GLY A 573 0.95 33.38 -2.60
N THR A 574 0.31 33.75 -3.74
CA THR A 574 -1.08 34.25 -3.75
C THR A 574 -1.96 33.49 -4.73
N CYS A 575 -3.26 33.57 -4.54
CA CYS A 575 -4.26 33.04 -5.45
C CYS A 575 -5.33 34.07 -5.75
N ARG A 576 -5.94 33.97 -6.91
CA ARG A 576 -7.11 34.76 -7.32
C ARG A 576 -7.87 34.06 -8.43
N ASN A 577 -9.10 34.45 -8.64
CA ASN A 577 -9.81 34.09 -9.86
C ASN A 577 -9.28 34.93 -11.04
N ILE A 578 -9.07 34.25 -12.16
CA ILE A 578 -8.79 34.85 -13.46
C ILE A 578 -9.91 34.48 -14.44
N GLU A 579 -10.19 35.34 -15.38
CA GLU A 579 -11.18 35.11 -16.43
C GLU A 579 -10.46 34.71 -17.73
N ILE A 580 -10.87 33.59 -18.31
CA ILE A 580 -10.46 33.25 -19.69
C ILE A 580 -11.24 34.11 -20.65
N LYS A 581 -10.59 34.65 -21.70
CA LYS A 581 -11.22 35.48 -22.70
C LYS A 581 -12.43 34.77 -23.33
N GLU A 582 -13.58 35.44 -23.30
CA GLU A 582 -14.86 34.85 -23.75
C GLU A 582 -14.81 34.40 -25.22
N GLU A 583 -14.05 35.10 -26.06
CA GLU A 583 -13.88 34.76 -27.47
C GLU A 583 -13.05 33.50 -27.69
N LEU A 584 -12.26 33.04 -26.69
CA LEU A 584 -11.44 31.84 -26.75
C LEU A 584 -12.16 30.64 -26.15
N ALA A 585 -12.86 30.81 -25.06
CA ALA A 585 -13.60 29.76 -24.37
C ALA A 585 -14.90 30.36 -23.77
N PRO A 586 -15.98 30.47 -24.56
CA PRO A 586 -17.25 30.95 -24.08
C PRO A 586 -17.80 30.01 -22.97
N ASP A 587 -18.48 30.62 -22.01
CA ASP A 587 -19.10 29.90 -20.87
C ASP A 587 -18.14 29.24 -19.87
N VAL A 588 -16.82 29.43 -19.98
CA VAL A 588 -15.88 29.01 -18.94
C VAL A 588 -15.98 29.94 -17.73
N PRO A 589 -16.31 29.42 -16.54
CA PRO A 589 -16.34 30.23 -15.33
C PRO A 589 -14.94 30.69 -14.94
N ALA A 590 -14.85 31.66 -14.02
CA ALA A 590 -13.57 32.12 -13.52
C ALA A 590 -12.72 30.95 -12.97
N VAL A 591 -11.46 30.89 -13.39
CA VAL A 591 -10.48 29.88 -13.01
C VAL A 591 -9.73 30.36 -11.77
N LEU A 592 -9.68 29.55 -10.73
CA LEU A 592 -8.87 29.84 -9.55
C LEU A 592 -7.39 29.56 -9.87
N ALA A 593 -6.61 30.62 -10.05
CA ALA A 593 -5.17 30.52 -10.31
C ALA A 593 -4.38 30.66 -9.00
N LEU A 594 -3.53 29.69 -8.71
CA LEU A 594 -2.60 29.69 -7.59
C LEU A 594 -1.19 29.94 -8.13
N ARG A 595 -0.54 31.02 -7.69
CA ARG A 595 0.84 31.27 -8.08
C ARG A 595 1.79 30.56 -7.12
N VAL A 596 2.08 29.33 -7.47
CA VAL A 596 2.87 28.38 -6.69
C VAL A 596 3.73 27.54 -7.62
N THR A 597 4.79 26.91 -7.11
CA THR A 597 5.67 26.02 -7.84
C THR A 597 6.29 25.00 -6.90
N TYR A 598 6.70 23.84 -7.42
CA TYR A 598 7.39 22.81 -6.66
C TYR A 598 8.90 23.06 -6.53
N VAL A 599 9.55 23.53 -7.60
CA VAL A 599 11.02 23.58 -7.67
C VAL A 599 11.56 24.97 -8.07
N GLY A 600 10.70 25.99 -8.16
CA GLY A 600 11.08 27.37 -8.38
C GLY A 600 10.82 27.91 -9.79
N GLU A 601 10.14 27.16 -10.65
CA GLU A 601 9.70 27.64 -11.96
C GLU A 601 8.70 28.78 -11.82
N LEU A 602 8.69 29.68 -12.81
CA LEU A 602 7.57 30.60 -12.97
C LEU A 602 6.34 29.83 -13.43
N GLY A 603 5.21 30.03 -12.78
CA GLY A 603 3.97 29.41 -13.23
C GLY A 603 2.78 29.56 -12.31
N TRP A 604 1.71 28.92 -12.68
CA TRP A 604 0.43 28.89 -11.98
C TRP A 604 -0.20 27.51 -12.04
N GLU A 605 -0.78 27.08 -10.93
CA GLU A 605 -1.79 26.02 -10.93
C GLU A 605 -3.17 26.65 -11.22
N LEU A 606 -3.84 26.12 -12.22
CA LEU A 606 -5.15 26.56 -12.69
C LEU A 606 -6.19 25.53 -12.25
N HIS A 607 -6.99 25.90 -11.27
CA HIS A 607 -8.05 25.05 -10.72
C HIS A 607 -9.39 25.49 -11.28
N LEU A 608 -10.14 24.57 -11.86
CA LEU A 608 -11.36 24.86 -12.59
C LEU A 608 -12.37 23.71 -12.50
N PRO A 609 -13.67 23.99 -12.71
CA PRO A 609 -14.67 22.95 -12.80
C PRO A 609 -14.31 21.92 -13.87
N ARG A 610 -14.57 20.64 -13.57
CA ARG A 610 -14.26 19.52 -14.44
C ARG A 610 -14.77 19.70 -15.87
N ASP A 611 -16.00 20.19 -16.01
CA ASP A 611 -16.67 20.33 -17.32
C ASP A 611 -16.05 21.42 -18.22
N SER A 612 -15.23 22.29 -17.67
CA SER A 612 -14.54 23.37 -18.41
C SER A 612 -13.11 23.00 -18.82
N ALA A 613 -12.63 21.82 -18.40
CA ALA A 613 -11.20 21.46 -18.48
C ALA A 613 -10.72 21.31 -19.92
N GLU A 614 -11.46 20.62 -20.80
CA GLU A 614 -11.07 20.44 -22.19
C GLU A 614 -10.94 21.80 -22.92
N SER A 615 -11.92 22.68 -22.77
CA SER A 615 -11.88 24.01 -23.39
C SER A 615 -10.67 24.83 -22.92
N VAL A 616 -10.35 24.80 -21.63
CA VAL A 616 -9.19 25.53 -21.08
C VAL A 616 -7.88 24.89 -21.54
N TYR A 617 -7.81 23.56 -21.61
CA TYR A 617 -6.66 22.87 -22.14
C TYR A 617 -6.36 23.28 -23.59
N ASP A 618 -7.35 23.23 -24.47
CA ASP A 618 -7.20 23.55 -25.88
C ASP A 618 -6.71 24.98 -26.08
N VAL A 619 -7.29 25.93 -25.34
CA VAL A 619 -6.90 27.35 -25.41
C VAL A 619 -5.46 27.56 -24.94
N LEU A 620 -5.03 26.89 -23.88
CA LEU A 620 -3.65 26.96 -23.38
C LEU A 620 -2.64 26.34 -24.36
N MET A 621 -2.97 25.19 -24.94
CA MET A 621 -2.11 24.49 -25.90
C MET A 621 -1.97 25.31 -27.21
N GLU A 622 -3.06 25.92 -27.71
CA GLU A 622 -2.97 26.78 -28.89
C GLU A 622 -2.16 28.06 -28.62
N ALA A 623 -2.39 28.72 -27.46
CA ALA A 623 -1.62 29.89 -27.05
C ALA A 623 -0.13 29.58 -26.84
N GLY A 624 0.20 28.39 -26.32
CA GLY A 624 1.56 27.94 -26.06
C GLY A 624 2.31 27.37 -27.26
N LYS A 625 1.64 27.12 -28.39
CA LYS A 625 2.20 26.45 -29.58
C LYS A 625 3.49 27.07 -30.09
N ASN A 626 3.54 28.39 -30.21
CA ASN A 626 4.73 29.12 -30.66
C ASN A 626 5.82 29.18 -29.57
N SER A 627 5.48 28.94 -28.34
CA SER A 627 6.39 28.87 -27.20
C SER A 627 6.92 27.45 -26.96
N GLY A 628 6.47 26.48 -27.74
CA GLY A 628 6.88 25.07 -27.65
C GLY A 628 6.42 24.39 -26.36
N ILE A 629 5.13 24.60 -26.02
CA ILE A 629 4.45 23.93 -24.90
C ILE A 629 4.39 22.44 -25.13
#